data_3b0cc93830d1e0cc706b2740abde5e46
#
_entry.id   3b0cc93830d1e0cc706b2740abde5e46
#
_cell.length_a   1.000
_cell.length_b   1.000
_cell.length_c   1.000
_cell.angle_alpha   90.00
_cell.angle_beta   90.00
_cell.angle_gamma   90.00
#
_symmetry.space_group_name_H-M   'P 1'
#
loop_
_entity.id
_entity.type
_entity.pdbx_description
1 polymer ?
#
loop_
_entity_poly.entity_id
_entity_poly.type
_entity_poly.pdbx_seq_one_letter_code
_entity_poly.pdbx_strand_id
1 'polypeptide(L)'
;MKLIISLITISFFAFLNSCGSDTDLLEKNIISKIKEDGPSIAHLEAVYSLVFINERDNLIASNDLYVRRDQASIFYGYEIEDIEIKIVEENEKRTLRVKLPTPKQVSIDRKIVNHFYTHDNYTPVDFNNNAIDVDRSIDNNLNKLSKQYGEKSLEMTKKLSLMYFENLAKRFGLDLKLEFS
;
A
#
# COMPACT_ATOMS: atom_id res chain seq x y z
N MET A 1 -11.21 42.69 -50.55
CA MET A 1 -10.62 42.82 -49.22
C MET A 1 -11.50 42.39 -48.06
N LYS A 2 -12.86 42.31 -48.19
CA LYS A 2 -13.76 41.85 -47.10
C LYS A 2 -13.85 40.32 -46.90
N LEU A 3 -13.50 39.51 -47.91
CA LEU A 3 -13.62 38.05 -47.83
C LEU A 3 -12.44 37.40 -47.07
N ILE A 4 -11.26 38.02 -47.04
CA ILE A 4 -10.07 37.49 -46.36
C ILE A 4 -10.17 37.66 -44.87
N ILE A 5 -10.81 38.74 -44.41
CA ILE A 5 -10.99 39.03 -42.93
C ILE A 5 -11.97 38.03 -42.33
N SER A 6 -13.00 37.59 -43.08
CA SER A 6 -13.98 36.60 -42.57
C SER A 6 -13.36 35.20 -42.41
N LEU A 7 -12.40 34.79 -43.26
CA LEU A 7 -11.73 33.48 -43.17
C LEU A 7 -10.77 33.42 -41.99
N ILE A 8 -10.08 34.53 -41.65
CA ILE A 8 -9.14 34.60 -40.51
C ILE A 8 -9.90 34.54 -39.17
N THR A 9 -11.05 35.18 -39.06
CA THR A 9 -11.86 35.15 -37.85
C THR A 9 -12.47 33.77 -37.58
N ILE A 10 -12.90 33.03 -38.59
CA ILE A 10 -13.41 31.65 -38.44
C ILE A 10 -12.30 30.68 -38.04
N SER A 11 -11.08 30.84 -38.61
CA SER A 11 -9.91 30.02 -38.19
C SER A 11 -9.50 30.27 -36.76
N PHE A 12 -9.61 31.49 -36.23
CA PHE A 12 -9.23 31.81 -34.86
C PHE A 12 -10.21 31.27 -33.86
N PHE A 13 -11.53 31.20 -34.18
CA PHE A 13 -12.54 30.59 -33.34
C PHE A 13 -12.44 29.04 -33.31
N ALA A 14 -11.95 28.40 -34.35
CA ALA A 14 -11.76 26.94 -34.36
C ALA A 14 -10.58 26.49 -33.49
N PHE A 15 -9.56 27.35 -33.28
CA PHE A 15 -8.44 27.05 -32.40
C PHE A 15 -8.76 27.19 -30.90
N LEU A 16 -9.81 27.96 -30.54
CA LEU A 16 -10.21 28.15 -29.14
C LEU A 16 -11.07 27.00 -28.58
N ASN A 17 -11.62 26.14 -29.42
CA ASN A 17 -12.41 24.99 -29.01
C ASN A 17 -11.62 23.69 -28.88
N SER A 18 -10.29 23.72 -29.07
CA SER A 18 -9.40 22.54 -29.01
C SER A 18 -8.63 22.44 -27.67
N CYS A 19 -8.82 23.38 -26.74
CA CYS A 19 -8.33 23.20 -25.38
C CYS A 19 -9.35 22.34 -24.63
N GLY A 20 -8.95 21.10 -24.27
CA GLY A 20 -9.62 20.36 -23.22
C GLY A 20 -9.78 21.27 -22.01
N SER A 21 -10.88 21.16 -21.27
CA SER A 21 -11.13 22.08 -20.16
C SER A 21 -9.92 22.06 -19.21
N ASP A 22 -9.58 23.19 -18.63
CA ASP A 22 -8.50 23.30 -17.62
C ASP A 22 -8.62 22.21 -16.53
N THR A 23 -9.84 21.79 -16.25
CA THR A 23 -10.21 20.70 -15.35
C THR A 23 -9.70 19.34 -15.82
N ASP A 24 -9.85 19.01 -17.11
CA ASP A 24 -9.41 17.72 -17.68
C ASP A 24 -7.88 17.59 -17.67
N LEU A 25 -7.18 18.69 -17.94
CA LEU A 25 -5.72 18.71 -17.86
C LEU A 25 -5.24 18.55 -16.41
N LEU A 26 -5.90 19.22 -15.48
CA LEU A 26 -5.58 19.16 -14.06
C LEU A 26 -5.85 17.75 -13.50
N GLU A 27 -6.95 17.12 -13.88
CA GLU A 27 -7.29 15.74 -13.50
C GLU A 27 -6.23 14.74 -14.02
N LYS A 28 -5.82 14.87 -15.28
CA LYS A 28 -4.75 14.05 -15.85
C LYS A 28 -3.42 14.21 -15.11
N ASN A 29 -3.06 15.44 -14.74
CA ASN A 29 -1.84 15.71 -13.98
C ASN A 29 -1.89 15.09 -12.59
N ILE A 30 -3.02 15.14 -11.90
CA ILE A 30 -3.22 14.52 -10.60
C ILE A 30 -3.15 12.99 -10.72
N ILE A 31 -3.83 12.40 -11.70
CA ILE A 31 -3.77 10.94 -11.96
C ILE A 31 -2.34 10.50 -12.29
N SER A 32 -1.62 11.28 -13.11
CA SER A 32 -0.21 11.00 -13.41
C SER A 32 0.64 11.02 -12.15
N LYS A 33 0.45 12.03 -11.29
CA LYS A 33 1.19 12.14 -10.03
C LYS A 33 0.89 10.98 -9.09
N ILE A 34 -0.35 10.57 -8.97
CA ILE A 34 -0.76 9.41 -8.19
C ILE A 34 -0.10 8.14 -8.72
N LYS A 35 -0.01 7.96 -10.04
CA LYS A 35 0.67 6.81 -10.64
C LYS A 35 2.18 6.83 -10.41
N GLU A 36 2.81 7.99 -10.41
CA GLU A 36 4.23 8.16 -10.06
C GLU A 36 4.50 7.83 -8.59
N ASP A 37 3.64 8.31 -7.71
CA ASP A 37 3.71 8.06 -6.27
C ASP A 37 3.25 6.63 -5.92
N GLY A 38 2.77 5.87 -6.89
CA GLY A 38 2.05 4.60 -6.87
C GLY A 38 2.27 3.67 -5.67
N PRO A 39 3.51 3.17 -5.41
CA PRO A 39 3.77 2.31 -4.25
C PRO A 39 3.57 3.01 -2.91
N SER A 40 3.60 4.36 -2.90
CA SER A 40 3.51 5.19 -1.69
C SER A 40 2.09 5.65 -1.36
N ILE A 41 1.09 5.34 -2.21
CA ILE A 41 -0.28 5.75 -1.94
C ILE A 41 -0.83 4.93 -0.81
N ALA A 42 -0.72 5.50 0.38
CA ALA A 42 -1.33 4.98 1.59
C ALA A 42 -1.00 3.51 1.89
N HIS A 43 0.19 3.08 1.51
CA HIS A 43 0.68 1.78 1.91
C HIS A 43 1.23 1.88 3.33
N LEU A 44 0.59 1.18 4.23
CA LEU A 44 1.14 0.90 5.55
C LEU A 44 1.92 -0.40 5.46
N GLU A 45 3.21 -0.34 5.76
CA GLU A 45 4.02 -1.53 5.99
C GLU A 45 4.02 -1.85 7.49
N ALA A 46 3.49 -3.01 7.85
CA ALA A 46 3.60 -3.56 9.20
C ALA A 46 4.71 -4.60 9.24
N VAL A 47 5.80 -4.29 9.95
CA VAL A 47 6.97 -5.16 10.06
C VAL A 47 6.90 -5.99 11.32
N TYR A 48 7.00 -7.31 11.18
CA TYR A 48 6.99 -8.26 12.28
C TYR A 48 8.33 -8.99 12.37
N SER A 49 8.85 -9.14 13.59
CA SER A 49 9.98 -10.03 13.88
C SER A 49 9.44 -11.31 14.48
N LEU A 50 9.61 -12.40 13.77
CA LEU A 50 9.14 -13.74 14.14
C LEU A 50 10.32 -14.55 14.61
N VAL A 51 10.23 -15.11 15.82
CA VAL A 51 11.29 -15.96 16.37
C VAL A 51 10.70 -17.33 16.65
N PHE A 52 11.36 -18.35 16.12
CA PHE A 52 11.11 -19.73 16.46
C PHE A 52 12.29 -20.26 17.26
N ILE A 53 12.01 -20.84 18.43
CA ILE A 53 13.00 -21.46 19.31
C ILE A 53 12.54 -22.88 19.59
N ASN A 54 13.44 -23.83 19.41
CA ASN A 54 13.27 -25.21 19.82
C ASN A 54 14.49 -25.61 20.64
N GLU A 55 14.28 -25.95 21.90
CA GLU A 55 15.30 -26.39 22.83
C GLU A 55 14.96 -27.81 23.30
N ARG A 56 15.96 -28.65 23.34
CA ARG A 56 15.84 -30.01 23.84
C ARG A 56 16.92 -30.27 24.88
N ASP A 57 16.47 -30.56 26.10
CA ASP A 57 17.34 -30.97 27.19
C ASP A 57 17.76 -32.44 26.99
N ASN A 58 19.06 -32.67 26.92
CA ASN A 58 19.64 -34.01 26.91
C ASN A 58 20.25 -34.34 28.28
N LEU A 59 19.78 -35.41 28.88
CA LEU A 59 20.25 -35.83 30.22
C LEU A 59 21.76 -36.19 30.32
N ILE A 60 22.38 -36.44 29.20
CA ILE A 60 23.77 -36.98 29.14
C ILE A 60 24.68 -36.17 28.17
N ALA A 61 24.13 -35.29 27.36
CA ALA A 61 24.83 -34.47 26.38
C ALA A 61 24.51 -32.97 26.51
N SER A 62 25.22 -32.15 25.73
CA SER A 62 24.84 -30.73 25.62
C SER A 62 23.42 -30.57 25.06
N ASN A 63 22.69 -29.58 25.57
CA ASN A 63 21.35 -29.27 25.09
C ASN A 63 21.40 -28.89 23.60
N ASP A 64 20.43 -29.39 22.85
CA ASP A 64 20.22 -28.99 21.45
C ASP A 64 19.37 -27.73 21.39
N LEU A 65 19.86 -26.76 20.68
CA LEU A 65 19.16 -25.49 20.50
C LEU A 65 19.04 -25.15 19.01
N TYR A 66 17.85 -24.84 18.57
CA TYR A 66 17.58 -24.28 17.25
C TYR A 66 16.85 -22.95 17.43
N VAL A 67 17.40 -21.90 16.82
CA VAL A 67 16.80 -20.57 16.79
C VAL A 67 16.73 -20.07 15.36
N ARG A 68 15.56 -19.68 14.92
CA ARG A 68 15.37 -19.00 13.64
C ARG A 68 14.60 -17.70 13.83
N ARG A 69 15.10 -16.65 13.22
CA ARG A 69 14.46 -15.34 13.17
C ARG A 69 14.11 -14.97 11.75
N ASP A 70 12.84 -14.75 11.50
CA ASP A 70 12.34 -14.22 10.24
C ASP A 70 11.85 -12.78 10.45
N GLN A 71 11.89 -11.99 9.41
CA GLN A 71 11.21 -10.70 9.32
C GLN A 71 10.12 -10.83 8.26
N ALA A 72 8.91 -10.45 8.63
CA ALA A 72 7.79 -10.39 7.70
C ALA A 72 7.28 -8.95 7.62
N SER A 73 7.08 -8.46 6.39
CA SER A 73 6.43 -7.20 6.09
C SER A 73 5.07 -7.49 5.49
N ILE A 74 4.02 -6.95 6.11
CA ILE A 74 2.65 -7.01 5.59
C ILE A 74 2.29 -5.62 5.09
N PHE A 75 1.91 -5.52 3.82
CA PHE A 75 1.54 -4.27 3.18
C PHE A 75 0.02 -4.15 3.13
N TYR A 76 -0.49 -3.01 3.60
CA TYR A 76 -1.91 -2.64 3.58
C TYR A 76 -2.09 -1.41 2.69
N GLY A 77 -3.11 -1.42 1.85
CA GLY A 77 -3.32 -0.34 0.89
C GLY A 77 -4.53 -0.56 -0.01
N TYR A 78 -4.45 0.06 -1.18
CA TYR A 78 -5.47 0.02 -2.22
C TYR A 78 -4.83 -0.42 -3.54
N GLU A 79 -5.60 -1.05 -4.40
CA GLU A 79 -5.23 -1.18 -5.80
C GLU A 79 -5.55 0.13 -6.52
N ILE A 80 -4.60 0.63 -7.30
CA ILE A 80 -4.71 1.96 -7.95
C ILE A 80 -5.92 2.01 -8.89
N GLU A 81 -6.22 0.88 -9.54
CA GLU A 81 -7.34 0.74 -10.47
C GLU A 81 -8.70 0.91 -9.80
N ASP A 82 -8.78 0.67 -8.49
CA ASP A 82 -10.01 0.78 -7.71
C ASP A 82 -10.24 2.20 -7.17
N ILE A 83 -9.30 3.12 -7.37
CA ILE A 83 -9.38 4.51 -6.89
C ILE A 83 -10.08 5.37 -7.94
N GLU A 84 -11.25 5.90 -7.61
CA GLU A 84 -11.95 6.86 -8.45
C GLU A 84 -11.55 8.29 -8.09
N ILE A 85 -11.12 9.08 -9.09
CA ILE A 85 -10.68 10.46 -8.92
C ILE A 85 -11.39 11.32 -9.95
N LYS A 86 -11.98 12.44 -9.47
CA LYS A 86 -12.65 13.42 -10.31
C LYS A 86 -12.41 14.82 -9.77
N ILE A 87 -12.29 15.80 -10.66
CA ILE A 87 -12.34 17.22 -10.30
C ILE A 87 -13.72 17.74 -10.64
N VAL A 88 -14.38 18.33 -9.65
CA VAL A 88 -15.69 18.95 -9.82
C VAL A 88 -15.56 20.43 -9.54
N GLU A 89 -16.12 21.25 -10.44
CA GLU A 89 -16.18 22.70 -10.28
C GLU A 89 -17.62 23.08 -9.91
N GLU A 90 -17.81 23.63 -8.70
CA GLU A 90 -19.09 24.10 -8.18
C GLU A 90 -18.88 25.50 -7.57
N ASN A 91 -19.67 26.49 -8.02
CA ASN A 91 -19.62 27.86 -7.50
C ASN A 91 -18.19 28.47 -7.52
N GLU A 92 -17.48 28.35 -8.63
CA GLU A 92 -16.11 28.84 -8.83
C GLU A 92 -15.05 28.16 -7.93
N LYS A 93 -15.42 27.13 -7.18
CA LYS A 93 -14.51 26.31 -6.39
C LYS A 93 -14.28 24.97 -7.06
N ARG A 94 -13.00 24.57 -7.11
CA ARG A 94 -12.61 23.26 -7.63
C ARG A 94 -12.36 22.31 -6.49
N THR A 95 -13.04 21.17 -6.52
CA THR A 95 -12.96 20.12 -5.50
C THR A 95 -12.43 18.85 -6.10
N LEU A 96 -11.38 18.31 -5.49
CA LEU A 96 -10.87 16.96 -5.76
C LEU A 96 -11.78 15.96 -5.04
N ARG A 97 -12.58 15.23 -5.79
CA ARG A 97 -13.36 14.10 -5.26
C ARG A 97 -12.59 12.81 -5.43
N VAL A 98 -12.35 12.15 -4.32
CA VAL A 98 -11.65 10.87 -4.28
C VAL A 98 -12.55 9.84 -3.61
N LYS A 99 -12.79 8.73 -4.28
CA LYS A 99 -13.50 7.59 -3.70
C LYS A 99 -12.53 6.43 -3.59
N LEU A 100 -12.28 5.99 -2.37
CA LEU A 100 -11.41 4.89 -2.05
C LEU A 100 -12.23 3.65 -1.69
N PRO A 101 -11.84 2.46 -2.17
CA PRO A 101 -12.42 1.23 -1.67
C PRO A 101 -12.01 0.99 -0.22
N THR A 102 -12.55 -0.02 0.42
CA THR A 102 -12.04 -0.48 1.72
C THR A 102 -10.59 -0.95 1.57
N PRO A 103 -9.64 -0.45 2.38
CA PRO A 103 -8.26 -0.90 2.31
C PRO A 103 -8.16 -2.39 2.64
N LYS A 104 -7.20 -3.07 2.01
CA LYS A 104 -6.97 -4.50 2.21
C LYS A 104 -5.48 -4.79 2.40
N GLN A 105 -5.18 -5.99 2.87
CA GLN A 105 -3.84 -6.51 2.79
C GLN A 105 -3.50 -6.79 1.32
N VAL A 106 -2.47 -6.12 0.82
CA VAL A 106 -2.07 -6.19 -0.61
C VAL A 106 -1.04 -7.30 -0.84
N SER A 107 -0.03 -7.38 0.05
CA SER A 107 1.04 -8.36 -0.08
C SER A 107 1.67 -8.70 1.26
N ILE A 108 2.37 -9.81 1.29
CA ILE A 108 3.26 -10.22 2.38
C ILE A 108 4.63 -10.52 1.77
N ASP A 109 5.66 -9.95 2.37
CA ASP A 109 7.05 -10.33 2.11
C ASP A 109 7.66 -10.93 3.37
N ARG A 110 8.40 -12.04 3.25
CA ARG A 110 9.06 -12.71 4.36
C ARG A 110 10.48 -13.09 3.98
N LYS A 111 11.42 -12.80 4.87
CA LYS A 111 12.82 -13.21 4.72
C LYS A 111 13.37 -13.78 6.02
N ILE A 112 14.21 -14.77 5.89
CA ILE A 112 15.03 -15.28 7.00
C ILE A 112 16.10 -14.24 7.29
N VAL A 113 16.16 -13.77 8.53
CA VAL A 113 17.16 -12.79 8.97
C VAL A 113 18.35 -13.48 9.61
N ASN A 114 18.08 -14.46 10.45
CA ASN A 114 19.12 -15.20 11.17
C ASN A 114 18.64 -16.61 11.51
N HIS A 115 19.60 -17.52 11.62
CA HIS A 115 19.38 -18.92 11.88
C HIS A 115 20.61 -19.48 12.61
N PHE A 116 20.37 -20.12 13.73
CA PHE A 116 21.40 -20.68 14.60
C PHE A 116 20.97 -22.06 15.09
N TYR A 117 21.93 -22.99 15.15
CA TYR A 117 21.76 -24.30 15.75
C TYR A 117 23.08 -24.75 16.41
N THR A 118 22.96 -25.53 17.48
CA THR A 118 24.14 -26.01 18.25
C THR A 118 24.94 -27.10 17.54
N HIS A 119 24.27 -27.90 16.70
CA HIS A 119 24.88 -28.97 15.93
C HIS A 119 24.47 -28.92 14.48
N ASP A 120 25.41 -29.15 13.56
CA ASP A 120 25.16 -29.25 12.12
C ASP A 120 24.07 -30.29 11.85
N ASN A 121 23.06 -29.93 11.03
CA ASN A 121 21.94 -30.78 10.67
C ASN A 121 20.93 -31.05 11.80
N TYR A 122 20.91 -30.27 12.87
CA TYR A 122 19.87 -30.39 13.87
C TYR A 122 18.48 -30.10 13.26
N THR A 123 17.60 -31.09 13.35
CA THR A 123 16.19 -30.93 12.94
C THR A 123 15.35 -30.71 14.17
N PRO A 124 14.62 -29.58 14.30
CA PRO A 124 13.70 -29.34 15.39
C PRO A 124 12.66 -30.46 15.50
N VAL A 125 12.44 -30.95 16.72
CA VAL A 125 11.47 -32.00 16.98
C VAL A 125 10.54 -31.65 18.13
N ASP A 126 9.32 -32.21 18.11
CA ASP A 126 8.36 -32.10 19.21
C ASP A 126 8.71 -33.09 20.36
N PHE A 127 7.89 -33.09 21.41
CA PHE A 127 8.04 -33.98 22.58
C PHE A 127 7.99 -35.48 22.21
N ASN A 128 7.39 -35.83 21.06
CA ASN A 128 7.29 -37.20 20.58
C ASN A 128 8.37 -37.55 19.56
N ASN A 129 9.41 -36.70 19.40
CA ASN A 129 10.47 -36.81 18.41
C ASN A 129 9.99 -36.70 16.94
N ASN A 130 8.83 -36.11 16.67
CA ASN A 130 8.43 -35.83 15.29
C ASN A 130 9.06 -34.53 14.83
N ALA A 131 9.52 -34.48 13.59
CA ALA A 131 10.07 -33.27 12.98
C ALA A 131 9.05 -32.12 12.97
N ILE A 132 9.47 -30.96 13.47
CA ILE A 132 8.65 -29.74 13.44
C ILE A 132 8.85 -29.03 12.12
N ASP A 133 7.74 -28.73 11.45
CA ASP A 133 7.71 -27.83 10.31
C ASP A 133 7.82 -26.37 10.81
N VAL A 134 9.05 -25.86 10.78
CA VAL A 134 9.39 -24.52 11.26
C VAL A 134 8.70 -23.44 10.43
N ASP A 135 8.65 -23.61 9.09
CA ASP A 135 7.99 -22.66 8.20
C ASP A 135 6.51 -22.54 8.53
N ARG A 136 5.83 -23.66 8.68
CA ARG A 136 4.43 -23.70 9.08
C ARG A 136 4.19 -23.06 10.45
N SER A 137 5.09 -23.25 11.40
CA SER A 137 5.01 -22.66 12.73
C SER A 137 5.13 -21.14 12.68
N ILE A 138 6.07 -20.63 11.88
CA ILE A 138 6.28 -19.21 11.65
C ILE A 138 5.06 -18.61 10.91
N ASP A 139 4.54 -19.26 9.88
CA ASP A 139 3.35 -18.81 9.14
C ASP A 139 2.11 -18.75 10.04
N ASN A 140 1.92 -19.73 10.91
CA ASN A 140 0.84 -19.71 11.89
C ASN A 140 0.94 -18.52 12.86
N ASN A 141 2.15 -18.18 13.30
CA ASN A 141 2.37 -17.00 14.16
C ASN A 141 2.13 -15.71 13.40
N LEU A 142 2.59 -15.59 12.15
CA LEU A 142 2.34 -14.44 11.29
C LEU A 142 0.84 -14.23 11.06
N ASN A 143 0.11 -15.30 10.77
CA ASN A 143 -1.34 -15.26 10.61
C ASN A 143 -2.08 -14.80 11.89
N LYS A 144 -1.61 -15.21 13.07
CA LYS A 144 -2.16 -14.72 14.34
C LYS A 144 -1.92 -13.22 14.52
N LEU A 145 -0.70 -12.75 14.23
CA LEU A 145 -0.35 -11.35 14.34
C LEU A 145 -1.13 -10.50 13.31
N SER A 146 -1.24 -10.98 12.07
CA SER A 146 -2.03 -10.32 11.04
C SER A 146 -3.50 -10.18 11.44
N LYS A 147 -4.12 -11.21 12.04
CA LYS A 147 -5.49 -11.13 12.55
C LYS A 147 -5.60 -10.17 13.74
N GLN A 148 -4.63 -10.18 14.66
CA GLN A 148 -4.65 -9.35 15.87
C GLN A 148 -4.50 -7.86 15.55
N TYR A 149 -3.66 -7.51 14.58
CA TYR A 149 -3.30 -6.12 14.29
C TYR A 149 -3.87 -5.62 12.95
N GLY A 150 -4.49 -6.49 12.16
CA GLY A 150 -4.98 -6.17 10.82
C GLY A 150 -5.98 -5.02 10.80
N GLU A 151 -7.01 -5.05 11.66
CA GLU A 151 -8.01 -3.98 11.73
C GLU A 151 -7.38 -2.61 12.03
N LYS A 152 -6.46 -2.57 13.01
CA LYS A 152 -5.74 -1.35 13.33
C LYS A 152 -4.87 -0.86 12.18
N SER A 153 -4.25 -1.77 11.44
CA SER A 153 -3.45 -1.45 10.26
C SER A 153 -4.31 -0.90 9.14
N LEU A 154 -5.49 -1.47 8.91
CA LEU A 154 -6.45 -0.96 7.93
C LEU A 154 -6.97 0.44 8.29
N GLU A 155 -7.26 0.69 9.57
CA GLU A 155 -7.65 2.03 10.03
C GLU A 155 -6.52 3.05 9.88
N MET A 156 -5.28 2.65 10.17
CA MET A 156 -4.12 3.51 9.96
C MET A 156 -3.94 3.82 8.47
N THR A 157 -4.13 2.83 7.60
CA THR A 157 -4.11 3.02 6.15
C THR A 157 -5.11 4.08 5.69
N LYS A 158 -6.35 4.07 6.20
CA LYS A 158 -7.35 5.10 5.91
C LYS A 158 -6.87 6.51 6.32
N LYS A 159 -6.26 6.63 7.51
CA LYS A 159 -5.74 7.93 7.98
C LYS A 159 -4.59 8.43 7.11
N LEU A 160 -3.67 7.55 6.73
CA LEU A 160 -2.56 7.90 5.83
C LEU A 160 -3.07 8.33 4.45
N SER A 161 -4.10 7.67 3.94
CA SER A 161 -4.75 8.05 2.67
C SER A 161 -5.35 9.45 2.75
N LEU A 162 -6.07 9.75 3.82
CA LEU A 162 -6.65 11.08 4.02
C LEU A 162 -5.54 12.14 4.00
N MET A 163 -4.48 11.95 4.77
CA MET A 163 -3.34 12.88 4.81
C MET A 163 -2.66 13.04 3.44
N TYR A 164 -2.53 11.95 2.69
CA TYR A 164 -1.95 12.01 1.35
C TYR A 164 -2.80 12.85 0.41
N PHE A 165 -4.12 12.59 0.34
CA PHE A 165 -5.01 13.31 -0.55
C PHE A 165 -5.26 14.76 -0.11
N GLU A 166 -5.24 15.07 1.19
CA GLU A 166 -5.25 16.44 1.70
C GLU A 166 -4.03 17.23 1.21
N ASN A 167 -2.84 16.63 1.33
CA ASN A 167 -1.61 17.26 0.86
C ASN A 167 -1.61 17.42 -0.67
N LEU A 168 -2.14 16.42 -1.38
CA LEU A 168 -2.25 16.47 -2.84
C LEU A 168 -3.21 17.58 -3.28
N ALA A 169 -4.43 17.63 -2.74
CA ALA A 169 -5.41 18.67 -3.03
C ALA A 169 -4.85 20.07 -2.74
N LYS A 170 -4.24 20.26 -1.57
CA LYS A 170 -3.61 21.51 -1.19
C LYS A 170 -2.52 21.95 -2.16
N ARG A 171 -1.70 21.02 -2.66
CA ARG A 171 -0.63 21.30 -3.63
C ARG A 171 -1.16 21.83 -4.96
N PHE A 172 -2.37 21.38 -5.35
CA PHE A 172 -3.05 21.85 -6.57
C PHE A 172 -4.06 22.97 -6.34
N GLY A 173 -4.17 23.50 -5.11
CA GLY A 173 -5.12 24.57 -4.77
C GLY A 173 -6.59 24.13 -4.84
N LEU A 174 -6.86 22.87 -4.51
CA LEU A 174 -8.19 22.26 -4.56
C LEU A 174 -8.73 22.02 -3.14
N ASP A 175 -10.05 22.08 -2.99
CA ASP A 175 -10.72 21.49 -1.84
C ASP A 175 -10.73 19.96 -1.98
N LEU A 176 -10.76 19.21 -0.87
CA LEU A 176 -10.85 17.75 -0.89
C LEU A 176 -12.23 17.27 -0.43
N LYS A 177 -12.80 16.34 -1.19
CA LYS A 177 -13.89 15.48 -0.73
C LYS A 177 -13.48 14.03 -0.90
N LEU A 178 -13.20 13.32 0.21
CA LEU A 178 -12.78 11.94 0.23
C LEU A 178 -13.90 11.08 0.82
N GLU A 179 -14.24 9.99 0.13
CA GLU A 179 -15.24 9.01 0.53
C GLU A 179 -14.62 7.61 0.53
N PHE A 180 -14.99 6.80 1.52
CA PHE A 180 -14.66 5.37 1.56
C PHE A 180 -15.92 4.57 1.21
N SER A 181 -15.79 3.64 0.25
CA SER A 181 -16.88 2.74 -0.18
C SER A 181 -16.78 1.38 0.48
#